data_c89a6bf0109813ee6168a8c0e182870d
#
_entry.id   c89a6bf0109813ee6168a8c0e182870d
#
_cell.length_a   1.000
_cell.length_b   1.000
_cell.length_c   1.000
_cell.angle_alpha   90.00
_cell.angle_beta   90.00
_cell.angle_gamma   90.00
#
_symmetry.space_group_name_H-M   'P 1'
#
loop_
_entity.id
_entity.type
_entity.pdbx_description
1 polymer ?
#
loop_
_entity_poly.entity_id
_entity_poly.type
_entity_poly.pdbx_seq_one_letter_code
_entity_poly.pdbx_strand_id
1 'polypeptide(L)'
;MYRIGVDLGGTNIAVGLVDENYKIVCKKSTPTGAEREGELIIEDMAKLCFDVCKSANVDIKDIISVGIATPGIANHDTGVVEYSCNLPFRKFPIAQILSEKLGGVKVYIDNDANAAAWGEAVAGAAKGTNSSVMITLGTGVGGGIINDGKIFSGFNFAGAELGHIVIEHNGRKCACGRRGCWETYSSATALINMTKEKMDECQREGRTTLMTEMTAKSGNISGRTAFDAMRAGDAAGKEVVDTYLSYLITGLVNIINIFQPEVISIGGGVSNEGQWLIDKIYPDIHEQQYGSGIVDETKIRIAQLKNDAGIIGAAVLGM
;
A
#
# COMPACT_ATOMS: atom_id res chain seq x y z
N MET A 1 -10.71 25.57 1.82
CA MET A 1 -10.43 25.12 0.44
C MET A 1 -10.58 23.61 0.37
N TYR A 2 -11.12 23.04 -0.74
CA TYR A 2 -11.38 21.60 -0.84
C TYR A 2 -10.73 20.99 -2.07
N ARG A 3 -10.32 19.73 -1.93
CA ARG A 3 -9.85 18.85 -3.00
C ARG A 3 -10.59 17.52 -2.93
N ILE A 4 -10.64 16.79 -4.03
CA ILE A 4 -11.23 15.45 -4.05
C ILE A 4 -10.12 14.44 -4.31
N GLY A 5 -10.09 13.39 -3.50
CA GLY A 5 -9.26 12.21 -3.75
C GLY A 5 -10.12 11.03 -4.16
N VAL A 6 -9.72 10.36 -5.21
CA VAL A 6 -10.32 9.13 -5.72
C VAL A 6 -9.31 8.00 -5.55
N ASP A 7 -9.66 7.01 -4.75
CA ASP A 7 -8.93 5.75 -4.61
C ASP A 7 -9.65 4.70 -5.47
N LEU A 8 -9.08 4.42 -6.64
CA LEU A 8 -9.63 3.52 -7.64
C LEU A 8 -8.99 2.15 -7.52
N GLY A 9 -9.61 1.26 -6.78
CA GLY A 9 -9.19 -0.14 -6.71
C GLY A 9 -9.88 -1.04 -7.74
N GLY A 10 -9.34 -2.24 -7.95
CA GLY A 10 -9.95 -3.23 -8.84
C GLY A 10 -11.33 -3.73 -8.37
N THR A 11 -11.64 -3.62 -7.08
CA THR A 11 -12.91 -4.08 -6.48
C THR A 11 -13.85 -2.94 -6.11
N ASN A 12 -13.28 -1.81 -5.66
CA ASN A 12 -14.06 -0.70 -5.12
C ASN A 12 -13.45 0.64 -5.51
N ILE A 13 -14.30 1.63 -5.77
CA ILE A 13 -13.95 3.04 -5.96
C ILE A 13 -14.33 3.76 -4.67
N ALA A 14 -13.39 4.46 -4.04
CA ALA A 14 -13.67 5.31 -2.90
C ALA A 14 -13.30 6.76 -3.22
N VAL A 15 -14.21 7.70 -2.94
CA VAL A 15 -14.02 9.12 -3.19
C VAL A 15 -14.19 9.89 -1.89
N GLY A 16 -13.25 10.78 -1.59
CA GLY A 16 -13.30 11.65 -0.42
C GLY A 16 -13.13 13.11 -0.75
N LEU A 17 -13.92 13.95 -0.10
CA LEU A 17 -13.73 15.39 -0.07
C LEU A 17 -12.76 15.72 1.07
N VAL A 18 -11.63 16.32 0.74
CA VAL A 18 -10.52 16.61 1.66
C VAL A 18 -10.36 18.12 1.85
N ASP A 19 -10.31 18.55 3.10
CA ASP A 19 -10.10 19.95 3.45
C ASP A 19 -8.62 20.39 3.43
N GLU A 20 -8.36 21.64 3.72
CA GLU A 20 -7.02 22.24 3.77
C GLU A 20 -6.12 21.70 4.89
N ASN A 21 -6.69 21.00 5.87
CA ASN A 21 -5.99 20.31 6.94
C ASN A 21 -5.79 18.82 6.64
N TYR A 22 -6.03 18.39 5.39
CA TYR A 22 -5.93 17.01 4.92
C TYR A 22 -6.93 16.04 5.60
N LYS A 23 -8.03 16.58 6.13
CA LYS A 23 -9.08 15.80 6.76
C LYS A 23 -10.18 15.47 5.75
N ILE A 24 -10.61 14.22 5.73
CA ILE A 24 -11.75 13.77 4.92
C ILE A 24 -13.04 14.29 5.60
N VAL A 25 -13.74 15.19 4.90
CA VAL A 25 -15.01 15.78 5.34
C VAL A 25 -16.18 14.86 5.02
N CYS A 26 -16.14 14.25 3.84
CA CYS A 26 -17.15 13.31 3.37
C CYS A 26 -16.51 12.24 2.50
N LYS A 27 -17.00 11.01 2.60
CA LYS A 27 -16.51 9.85 1.84
C LYS A 27 -17.66 9.04 1.31
N LYS A 28 -17.58 8.61 0.06
CA LYS A 28 -18.53 7.72 -0.61
C LYS A 28 -17.77 6.63 -1.36
N SER A 29 -18.43 5.51 -1.60
CA SER A 29 -17.83 4.41 -2.36
C SER A 29 -18.87 3.62 -3.13
N THR A 30 -18.40 2.92 -4.17
CA THR A 30 -19.19 1.99 -4.99
C THR A 30 -18.30 0.85 -5.49
N PRO A 31 -18.82 -0.35 -5.79
CA PRO A 31 -18.08 -1.39 -6.48
C PRO A 31 -17.54 -0.89 -7.83
N THR A 32 -16.30 -1.26 -8.17
CA THR A 32 -15.66 -0.83 -9.43
C THR A 32 -16.31 -1.48 -10.65
N GLY A 33 -16.67 -2.77 -10.57
CA GLY A 33 -17.10 -3.53 -11.73
C GLY A 33 -16.03 -3.53 -12.82
N ALA A 34 -14.85 -4.03 -12.49
CA ALA A 34 -13.64 -3.95 -13.33
C ALA A 34 -13.77 -4.68 -14.70
N GLU A 35 -14.81 -5.47 -14.87
CA GLU A 35 -15.17 -6.15 -16.12
C GLU A 35 -15.90 -5.25 -17.12
N ARG A 36 -16.33 -4.05 -16.70
CA ARG A 36 -17.05 -3.07 -17.53
C ARG A 36 -16.09 -2.24 -18.39
N GLU A 37 -16.65 -1.51 -19.34
CA GLU A 37 -15.91 -0.49 -20.11
C GLU A 37 -15.38 0.62 -19.21
N GLY A 38 -14.19 1.13 -19.55
CA GLY A 38 -13.50 2.14 -18.73
C GLY A 38 -14.31 3.42 -18.52
N GLU A 39 -15.06 3.86 -19.55
CA GLU A 39 -15.91 5.03 -19.53
C GLU A 39 -17.00 4.95 -18.47
N LEU A 40 -17.57 3.76 -18.25
CA LEU A 40 -18.59 3.54 -17.21
C LEU A 40 -18.01 3.64 -15.80
N ILE A 41 -16.76 3.21 -15.64
CA ILE A 41 -16.01 3.37 -14.37
C ILE A 41 -15.82 4.87 -14.08
N ILE A 42 -15.46 5.66 -15.11
CA ILE A 42 -15.30 7.12 -14.93
C ILE A 42 -16.63 7.81 -14.66
N GLU A 43 -17.75 7.32 -15.20
CA GLU A 43 -19.08 7.83 -14.87
C GLU A 43 -19.41 7.66 -13.38
N ASP A 44 -19.14 6.50 -12.83
CA ASP A 44 -19.31 6.26 -11.40
C ASP A 44 -18.38 7.15 -10.55
N MET A 45 -17.13 7.35 -10.98
CA MET A 45 -16.20 8.27 -10.31
C MET A 45 -16.74 9.72 -10.33
N ALA A 46 -17.19 10.21 -11.48
CA ALA A 46 -17.75 11.55 -11.60
C ALA A 46 -19.00 11.72 -10.71
N LYS A 47 -19.90 10.74 -10.72
CA LYS A 47 -21.07 10.71 -9.84
C LYS A 47 -20.69 10.77 -8.37
N LEU A 48 -19.71 9.98 -7.93
CA LEU A 48 -19.23 10.00 -6.55
C LEU A 48 -18.61 11.36 -6.19
N CYS A 49 -17.88 12.03 -7.11
CA CYS A 49 -17.35 13.38 -6.91
C CYS A 49 -18.50 14.39 -6.66
N PHE A 50 -19.56 14.35 -7.46
CA PHE A 50 -20.75 15.19 -7.21
C PHE A 50 -21.45 14.83 -5.89
N ASP A 51 -21.55 13.55 -5.56
CA ASP A 51 -22.20 13.06 -4.35
C ASP A 51 -21.48 13.49 -3.05
N VAL A 52 -20.14 13.50 -3.04
CA VAL A 52 -19.38 14.00 -1.87
C VAL A 52 -19.50 15.52 -1.74
N CYS A 53 -19.48 16.27 -2.86
CA CYS A 53 -19.69 17.70 -2.87
C CYS A 53 -21.08 18.05 -2.35
N LYS A 54 -22.12 17.40 -2.87
CA LYS A 54 -23.51 17.59 -2.44
C LYS A 54 -23.69 17.30 -0.94
N SER A 55 -23.08 16.23 -0.43
CA SER A 55 -23.18 15.86 0.99
C SER A 55 -22.54 16.89 1.92
N ALA A 56 -21.53 17.60 1.45
CA ALA A 56 -20.84 18.66 2.17
C ALA A 56 -21.38 20.06 1.87
N ASN A 57 -22.40 20.19 1.02
CA ASN A 57 -22.95 21.45 0.54
C ASN A 57 -21.88 22.36 -0.12
N VAL A 58 -21.00 21.77 -0.93
CA VAL A 58 -19.93 22.43 -1.70
C VAL A 58 -20.26 22.33 -3.19
N ASP A 59 -20.07 23.39 -3.97
CA ASP A 59 -20.17 23.30 -5.44
C ASP A 59 -18.92 22.67 -6.03
N ILE A 60 -19.07 21.82 -7.04
CA ILE A 60 -17.94 21.21 -7.75
C ILE A 60 -16.98 22.26 -8.33
N LYS A 61 -17.47 23.46 -8.66
CA LYS A 61 -16.68 24.60 -9.15
C LYS A 61 -15.73 25.18 -8.11
N ASP A 62 -16.01 24.93 -6.82
CA ASP A 62 -15.17 25.38 -5.71
C ASP A 62 -14.06 24.37 -5.37
N ILE A 63 -14.03 23.24 -6.09
CA ILE A 63 -12.99 22.23 -5.94
C ILE A 63 -11.74 22.65 -6.69
N ILE A 64 -10.61 22.73 -5.96
CA ILE A 64 -9.30 23.13 -6.52
C ILE A 64 -8.83 22.10 -7.55
N SER A 65 -8.91 20.82 -7.20
CA SER A 65 -8.45 19.72 -8.04
C SER A 65 -9.06 18.40 -7.59
N VAL A 66 -9.05 17.43 -8.49
CA VAL A 66 -9.33 16.03 -8.22
C VAL A 66 -8.05 15.24 -8.47
N GLY A 67 -7.69 14.34 -7.57
CA GLY A 67 -6.60 13.38 -7.81
C GLY A 67 -7.13 11.97 -7.86
N ILE A 68 -6.53 11.12 -8.67
CA ILE A 68 -6.86 9.70 -8.83
C ILE A 68 -5.65 8.86 -8.46
N ALA A 69 -5.79 8.02 -7.44
CA ALA A 69 -4.89 6.91 -7.17
C ALA A 69 -5.42 5.68 -7.92
N THR A 70 -4.63 5.07 -8.80
CA THR A 70 -5.06 3.97 -9.67
C THR A 70 -4.01 2.85 -9.71
N PRO A 71 -4.41 1.57 -9.76
CA PRO A 71 -3.46 0.49 -9.93
C PRO A 71 -2.86 0.51 -11.33
N GLY A 72 -1.59 0.11 -11.45
CA GLY A 72 -0.85 0.02 -12.70
C GLY A 72 0.07 1.20 -12.97
N ILE A 73 0.41 1.41 -14.24
CA ILE A 73 1.36 2.45 -14.68
C ILE A 73 0.58 3.71 -15.01
N ALA A 74 0.65 4.70 -14.13
CA ALA A 74 -0.02 5.99 -14.26
C ALA A 74 0.98 7.08 -14.69
N ASN A 75 0.84 7.56 -15.91
CA ASN A 75 1.63 8.65 -16.45
C ASN A 75 1.05 9.99 -15.95
N HIS A 76 1.60 10.51 -14.88
CA HIS A 76 1.10 11.74 -14.24
C HIS A 76 1.36 13.00 -15.09
N ASP A 77 2.31 12.99 -16.03
CA ASP A 77 2.58 14.12 -16.91
C ASP A 77 1.45 14.33 -17.94
N THR A 78 0.89 13.23 -18.44
CA THR A 78 -0.15 13.24 -19.48
C THR A 78 -1.55 12.95 -18.96
N GLY A 79 -1.69 12.45 -17.74
CA GLY A 79 -2.99 12.04 -17.17
C GLY A 79 -3.52 10.73 -17.78
N VAL A 80 -2.62 9.87 -18.32
CA VAL A 80 -2.95 8.62 -19.00
C VAL A 80 -2.58 7.44 -18.14
N VAL A 81 -3.48 6.46 -17.96
CA VAL A 81 -3.12 5.14 -17.46
C VAL A 81 -2.58 4.33 -18.64
N GLU A 82 -1.27 4.12 -18.66
CA GLU A 82 -0.59 3.39 -19.74
C GLU A 82 -1.01 1.91 -19.75
N TYR A 83 -1.09 1.33 -18.56
CA TYR A 83 -1.47 -0.07 -18.35
C TYR A 83 -1.98 -0.34 -16.96
N SER A 84 -3.05 -1.13 -16.85
CA SER A 84 -3.48 -1.75 -15.59
C SER A 84 -3.78 -3.23 -15.82
N CYS A 85 -3.35 -4.11 -14.90
CA CYS A 85 -3.68 -5.53 -14.96
C CYS A 85 -5.06 -5.84 -14.39
N ASN A 86 -5.58 -4.99 -13.50
CA ASN A 86 -6.80 -5.20 -12.73
C ASN A 86 -8.00 -4.37 -13.23
N LEU A 87 -7.77 -3.48 -14.20
CA LEU A 87 -8.78 -2.56 -14.75
C LEU A 87 -8.67 -2.55 -16.28
N PRO A 88 -9.74 -2.20 -17.00
CA PRO A 88 -9.77 -2.21 -18.47
C PRO A 88 -9.01 -1.04 -19.11
N PHE A 89 -7.94 -0.56 -18.47
CA PHE A 89 -7.19 0.61 -18.92
C PHE A 89 -5.92 0.22 -19.66
N ARG A 90 -5.82 0.71 -20.90
CA ARG A 90 -4.62 0.65 -21.76
C ARG A 90 -4.54 1.93 -22.56
N LYS A 91 -3.50 2.75 -22.30
CA LYS A 91 -3.35 4.10 -22.87
C LYS A 91 -4.63 4.93 -22.73
N PHE A 92 -5.25 4.84 -21.54
CA PHE A 92 -6.56 5.40 -21.27
C PHE A 92 -6.43 6.79 -20.65
N PRO A 93 -6.98 7.87 -21.30
CA PRO A 93 -6.81 9.25 -20.85
C PRO A 93 -7.76 9.60 -19.70
N ILE A 94 -7.61 8.91 -18.57
CA ILE A 94 -8.52 8.96 -17.43
C ILE A 94 -8.70 10.36 -16.87
N ALA A 95 -7.62 11.16 -16.79
CA ALA A 95 -7.66 12.51 -16.24
C ALA A 95 -8.49 13.44 -17.12
N GLN A 96 -8.32 13.37 -18.44
CA GLN A 96 -9.06 14.18 -19.39
C GLN A 96 -10.56 13.85 -19.32
N ILE A 97 -10.92 12.57 -19.41
CA ILE A 97 -12.33 12.14 -19.43
C ILE A 97 -13.03 12.55 -18.12
N LEU A 98 -12.40 12.37 -16.96
CA LEU A 98 -12.99 12.78 -15.69
C LEU A 98 -13.11 14.30 -15.60
N SER A 99 -12.08 15.06 -16.02
CA SER A 99 -12.12 16.54 -16.04
C SER A 99 -13.29 17.06 -16.87
N GLU A 100 -13.51 16.52 -18.06
CA GLU A 100 -14.64 16.88 -18.94
C GLU A 100 -15.99 16.62 -18.25
N LYS A 101 -16.15 15.46 -17.60
CA LYS A 101 -17.38 15.12 -16.85
C LYS A 101 -17.61 16.03 -15.62
N LEU A 102 -16.54 16.58 -15.04
CA LEU A 102 -16.60 17.49 -13.89
C LEU A 102 -16.61 18.98 -14.27
N GLY A 103 -16.86 19.31 -15.56
CA GLY A 103 -16.96 20.69 -16.02
C GLY A 103 -15.64 21.44 -16.08
N GLY A 104 -14.52 20.73 -16.28
CA GLY A 104 -13.18 21.29 -16.46
C GLY A 104 -12.34 21.39 -15.18
N VAL A 105 -12.75 20.78 -14.08
CA VAL A 105 -11.94 20.69 -12.86
C VAL A 105 -10.64 19.96 -13.18
N LYS A 106 -9.51 20.50 -12.72
CA LYS A 106 -8.18 19.90 -12.98
C LYS A 106 -8.04 18.54 -12.31
N VAL A 107 -7.62 17.54 -13.06
CA VAL A 107 -7.45 16.16 -12.59
C VAL A 107 -5.99 15.74 -12.67
N TYR A 108 -5.47 15.14 -11.59
CA TYR A 108 -4.15 14.54 -11.49
C TYR A 108 -4.26 13.04 -11.27
N ILE A 109 -3.25 12.28 -11.66
CA ILE A 109 -3.23 10.83 -11.42
C ILE A 109 -1.87 10.38 -10.90
N ASP A 110 -1.83 9.32 -10.13
CA ASP A 110 -0.63 8.54 -9.86
C ASP A 110 -1.00 7.09 -9.53
N ASN A 111 0.01 6.23 -9.39
CA ASN A 111 -0.16 4.88 -8.90
C ASN A 111 -0.72 4.90 -7.46
N ASP A 112 -1.51 3.89 -7.09
CA ASP A 112 -2.18 3.78 -5.78
C ASP A 112 -1.20 3.73 -4.60
N ALA A 113 -0.10 2.98 -4.71
CA ALA A 113 0.93 2.93 -3.67
C ALA A 113 1.72 4.24 -3.57
N ASN A 114 2.01 4.89 -4.70
CA ASN A 114 2.63 6.22 -4.75
C ASN A 114 1.74 7.27 -4.08
N ALA A 115 0.45 7.28 -4.41
CA ALA A 115 -0.51 8.19 -3.78
C ALA A 115 -0.61 7.95 -2.27
N ALA A 116 -0.68 6.69 -1.82
CA ALA A 116 -0.69 6.38 -0.40
C ALA A 116 0.58 6.84 0.31
N ALA A 117 1.75 6.65 -0.30
CA ALA A 117 3.03 7.16 0.22
C ALA A 117 3.05 8.69 0.31
N TRP A 118 2.52 9.37 -0.71
CA TRP A 118 2.37 10.82 -0.71
C TRP A 118 1.44 11.30 0.40
N GLY A 119 0.32 10.61 0.61
CA GLY A 119 -0.59 10.88 1.74
C GLY A 119 0.12 10.82 3.09
N GLU A 120 0.90 9.75 3.34
CA GLU A 120 1.68 9.60 4.59
C GLU A 120 2.79 10.64 4.72
N ALA A 121 3.38 11.10 3.62
CA ALA A 121 4.39 12.17 3.62
C ALA A 121 3.79 13.55 3.93
N VAL A 122 2.58 13.83 3.44
CA VAL A 122 1.92 15.13 3.63
C VAL A 122 1.17 15.21 4.96
N ALA A 123 0.46 14.15 5.36
CA ALA A 123 -0.49 14.20 6.46
C ALA A 123 -0.34 13.07 7.50
N GLY A 124 0.53 12.10 7.27
CA GLY A 124 0.65 10.89 8.10
C GLY A 124 2.00 10.71 8.79
N ALA A 125 2.45 9.46 8.84
CA ALA A 125 3.62 9.01 9.60
C ALA A 125 4.94 9.65 9.15
N ALA A 126 5.06 10.09 7.90
CA ALA A 126 6.26 10.72 7.35
C ALA A 126 6.12 12.25 7.20
N LYS A 127 5.10 12.86 7.81
CA LYS A 127 4.89 14.31 7.74
C LYS A 127 6.12 15.08 8.23
N GLY A 128 6.55 16.06 7.42
CA GLY A 128 7.69 16.94 7.72
C GLY A 128 9.05 16.40 7.34
N THR A 129 9.10 15.29 6.57
CA THR A 129 10.34 14.76 5.99
C THR A 129 10.42 15.05 4.50
N ASN A 130 11.64 15.12 3.96
CA ASN A 130 11.90 15.29 2.53
C ASN A 130 12.06 13.94 1.82
N SER A 131 12.43 12.90 2.55
CA SER A 131 12.56 11.56 1.99
C SER A 131 11.85 10.53 2.86
N SER A 132 11.02 9.71 2.25
CA SER A 132 10.32 8.64 2.93
C SER A 132 9.97 7.50 1.98
N VAL A 133 9.81 6.32 2.55
CA VAL A 133 9.30 5.17 1.83
C VAL A 133 8.08 4.62 2.57
N MET A 134 7.00 4.35 1.86
CA MET A 134 5.88 3.60 2.40
C MET A 134 5.92 2.18 1.86
N ILE A 135 5.76 1.21 2.76
CA ILE A 135 5.59 -0.21 2.41
C ILE A 135 4.21 -0.66 2.87
N THR A 136 3.46 -1.29 1.97
CA THR A 136 2.16 -1.88 2.31
C THR A 136 2.26 -3.40 2.33
N LEU A 137 1.97 -4.00 3.48
CA LEU A 137 1.97 -5.45 3.71
C LEU A 137 0.53 -5.98 3.67
N GLY A 138 0.02 -6.17 2.46
CA GLY A 138 -1.32 -6.66 2.15
C GLY A 138 -1.28 -8.01 1.44
N THR A 139 -2.18 -8.24 0.48
CA THR A 139 -2.17 -9.43 -0.41
C THR A 139 -0.82 -9.56 -1.10
N GLY A 140 -0.23 -8.45 -1.54
CA GLY A 140 1.14 -8.33 -1.99
C GLY A 140 1.98 -7.42 -1.09
N VAL A 141 3.14 -7.01 -1.58
CA VAL A 141 3.99 -5.96 -1.02
C VAL A 141 4.02 -4.79 -1.98
N GLY A 142 3.29 -3.73 -1.66
CA GLY A 142 3.36 -2.47 -2.40
C GLY A 142 4.39 -1.51 -1.81
N GLY A 143 4.84 -0.55 -2.60
CA GLY A 143 5.75 0.47 -2.15
C GLY A 143 5.56 1.80 -2.88
N GLY A 144 5.81 2.89 -2.18
CA GLY A 144 5.90 4.24 -2.75
C GLY A 144 7.07 4.98 -2.14
N ILE A 145 7.78 5.74 -2.95
CA ILE A 145 9.01 6.42 -2.56
C ILE A 145 8.82 7.92 -2.74
N ILE A 146 9.11 8.67 -1.70
CA ILE A 146 9.22 10.12 -1.73
C ILE A 146 10.71 10.46 -1.62
N ASN A 147 11.23 11.15 -2.61
CA ASN A 147 12.62 11.61 -2.65
C ASN A 147 12.67 13.11 -2.98
N ASP A 148 13.41 13.88 -2.20
CA ASP A 148 13.47 15.35 -2.32
C ASP A 148 12.08 16.01 -2.35
N GLY A 149 11.16 15.53 -1.50
CA GLY A 149 9.80 16.04 -1.40
C GLY A 149 8.92 15.74 -2.62
N LYS A 150 9.26 14.76 -3.46
CA LYS A 150 8.53 14.37 -4.67
C LYS A 150 8.32 12.87 -4.75
N ILE A 151 7.23 12.46 -5.38
CA ILE A 151 6.99 11.06 -5.71
C ILE A 151 8.05 10.58 -6.72
N PHE A 152 8.72 9.47 -6.40
CA PHE A 152 9.63 8.78 -7.31
C PHE A 152 8.87 7.68 -8.06
N SER A 153 8.55 7.92 -9.32
CA SER A 153 7.83 6.96 -10.19
C SER A 153 8.71 6.36 -11.29
N GLY A 154 10.01 6.74 -11.34
CA GLY A 154 10.92 6.32 -12.40
C GLY A 154 10.68 7.08 -13.73
N PHE A 155 11.56 6.86 -14.72
CA PHE A 155 11.52 7.61 -15.99
C PHE A 155 10.30 7.28 -16.88
N ASN A 156 9.64 6.15 -16.62
CA ASN A 156 8.50 5.65 -17.39
C ASN A 156 7.29 5.32 -16.52
N PHE A 157 7.24 5.84 -15.29
CA PHE A 157 6.15 5.70 -14.32
C PHE A 157 5.93 4.27 -13.80
N ALA A 158 6.87 3.34 -14.03
CA ALA A 158 6.81 1.95 -13.57
C ALA A 158 7.87 1.65 -12.49
N GLY A 159 8.34 2.69 -11.78
CA GLY A 159 9.29 2.57 -10.68
C GLY A 159 8.62 2.23 -9.35
N ALA A 160 9.41 2.10 -8.30
CA ALA A 160 8.99 1.84 -6.92
C ALA A 160 8.28 0.49 -6.69
N GLU A 161 8.44 -0.49 -7.59
CA GLU A 161 7.93 -1.85 -7.45
C GLU A 161 8.75 -2.66 -6.43
N LEU A 162 8.75 -2.19 -5.16
CA LEU A 162 9.63 -2.68 -4.09
C LEU A 162 9.37 -4.13 -3.71
N GLY A 163 8.12 -4.59 -3.81
CA GLY A 163 7.77 -6.00 -3.57
C GLY A 163 8.43 -6.97 -4.55
N HIS A 164 8.88 -6.49 -5.71
CA HIS A 164 9.50 -7.33 -6.73
C HIS A 164 11.04 -7.31 -6.73
N ILE A 165 11.69 -6.67 -5.75
CA ILE A 165 13.13 -6.87 -5.51
C ILE A 165 13.38 -8.32 -5.09
N VAL A 166 14.46 -8.92 -5.61
CA VAL A 166 14.82 -10.30 -5.28
C VAL A 166 15.62 -10.30 -3.98
N ILE A 167 15.10 -10.95 -2.95
CA ILE A 167 15.77 -11.13 -1.65
C ILE A 167 16.29 -12.55 -1.45
N GLU A 168 15.83 -13.50 -2.27
CA GLU A 168 16.24 -14.90 -2.22
C GLU A 168 16.55 -15.41 -3.63
N HIS A 169 17.81 -15.62 -3.95
CA HIS A 169 18.22 -16.10 -5.28
C HIS A 169 17.61 -17.48 -5.57
N ASN A 170 16.95 -17.63 -6.73
CA ASN A 170 16.23 -18.85 -7.12
C ASN A 170 15.13 -19.30 -6.13
N GLY A 171 14.64 -18.41 -5.28
CA GLY A 171 13.63 -18.68 -4.27
C GLY A 171 12.22 -18.94 -4.82
N ARG A 172 11.20 -18.60 -4.03
CA ARG A 172 9.78 -18.82 -4.34
C ARG A 172 9.38 -18.17 -5.67
N LYS A 173 8.53 -18.85 -6.45
CA LYS A 173 7.98 -18.29 -7.70
C LYS A 173 7.04 -17.12 -7.39
N CYS A 174 7.22 -16.01 -8.07
CA CYS A 174 6.36 -14.83 -7.99
C CYS A 174 5.41 -14.74 -9.21
N ALA A 175 4.23 -14.15 -9.01
CA ALA A 175 3.26 -13.93 -10.08
C ALA A 175 3.80 -13.02 -11.20
N CYS A 176 4.78 -12.15 -10.91
CA CYS A 176 5.46 -11.31 -11.91
C CYS A 176 6.36 -12.11 -12.89
N GLY A 177 6.47 -13.43 -12.74
CA GLY A 177 7.30 -14.31 -13.57
C GLY A 177 8.71 -14.54 -13.04
N ARG A 178 9.19 -13.75 -12.07
CA ARG A 178 10.50 -13.90 -11.41
C ARG A 178 10.45 -14.92 -10.27
N ARG A 179 11.62 -15.17 -9.66
CA ARG A 179 11.76 -15.96 -8.44
C ARG A 179 12.45 -15.14 -7.35
N GLY A 180 12.05 -15.37 -6.09
CA GLY A 180 12.69 -14.80 -4.93
C GLY A 180 12.30 -13.36 -4.61
N CYS A 181 11.21 -12.84 -5.21
CA CYS A 181 10.69 -11.51 -4.92
C CYS A 181 10.29 -11.36 -3.45
N TRP A 182 10.60 -10.23 -2.85
CA TRP A 182 10.28 -9.93 -1.45
C TRP A 182 8.82 -10.17 -1.09
N GLU A 183 7.90 -9.83 -1.98
CA GLU A 183 6.46 -10.09 -1.83
C GLU A 183 6.14 -11.53 -1.48
N THR A 184 6.83 -12.51 -2.07
CA THR A 184 6.58 -13.94 -1.83
C THR A 184 7.03 -14.43 -0.45
N TYR A 185 7.65 -13.55 0.33
CA TYR A 185 8.12 -13.82 1.70
C TYR A 185 7.54 -12.87 2.75
N SER A 186 7.12 -11.66 2.36
CA SER A 186 6.75 -10.62 3.33
C SER A 186 5.35 -10.04 3.16
N SER A 187 4.55 -10.54 2.20
CA SER A 187 3.12 -10.21 2.11
C SER A 187 2.28 -10.96 3.17
N ALA A 188 1.06 -10.52 3.41
CA ALA A 188 0.09 -11.28 4.21
C ALA A 188 -0.21 -12.64 3.58
N THR A 189 -0.24 -12.74 2.25
CA THR A 189 -0.37 -14.01 1.52
C THR A 189 0.82 -14.92 1.80
N ALA A 190 2.04 -14.39 1.82
CA ALA A 190 3.24 -15.15 2.17
C ALA A 190 3.16 -15.71 3.59
N LEU A 191 2.70 -14.90 4.56
CA LEU A 191 2.50 -15.33 5.94
C LEU A 191 1.47 -16.45 6.05
N ILE A 192 0.35 -16.36 5.34
CA ILE A 192 -0.67 -17.43 5.27
C ILE A 192 -0.06 -18.72 4.70
N ASN A 193 0.74 -18.63 3.63
CA ASN A 193 1.40 -19.78 3.02
C ASN A 193 2.43 -20.43 3.97
N MET A 194 3.26 -19.63 4.63
CA MET A 194 4.21 -20.12 5.65
C MET A 194 3.50 -20.79 6.82
N THR A 195 2.38 -20.22 7.26
CA THR A 195 1.52 -20.82 8.30
C THR A 195 1.03 -22.20 7.88
N LYS A 196 0.51 -22.32 6.66
CA LYS A 196 0.04 -23.59 6.10
C LYS A 196 1.19 -24.61 5.98
N GLU A 197 2.32 -24.19 5.41
CA GLU A 197 3.52 -25.03 5.26
C GLU A 197 3.97 -25.60 6.61
N LYS A 198 3.98 -24.77 7.67
CA LYS A 198 4.37 -25.20 9.03
C LYS A 198 3.32 -26.13 9.68
N MET A 199 2.05 -25.90 9.47
CA MET A 199 0.99 -26.79 9.94
C MET A 199 1.12 -28.18 9.28
N ASP A 200 1.35 -28.22 7.97
CA ASP A 200 1.55 -29.46 7.20
C ASP A 200 2.84 -30.20 7.65
N GLU A 201 3.90 -29.46 8.00
CA GLU A 201 5.14 -30.00 8.59
C GLU A 201 4.85 -30.65 9.95
N CYS A 202 4.20 -29.92 10.87
CA CYS A 202 3.83 -30.45 12.19
C CYS A 202 2.98 -31.72 12.07
N GLN A 203 2.01 -31.76 11.17
CA GLN A 203 1.18 -32.93 10.95
C GLN A 203 2.01 -34.14 10.48
N ARG A 204 2.95 -33.96 9.55
CA ARG A 204 3.83 -35.04 9.07
C ARG A 204 4.75 -35.59 10.16
N GLU A 205 5.16 -34.75 11.11
CA GLU A 205 6.02 -35.10 12.23
C GLU A 205 5.25 -35.58 13.46
N GLY A 206 3.91 -35.66 13.41
CA GLY A 206 3.08 -36.06 14.53
C GLY A 206 3.04 -35.02 15.67
N ARG A 207 3.41 -33.77 15.39
CA ARG A 207 3.37 -32.63 16.32
C ARG A 207 2.01 -31.93 16.22
N THR A 208 1.51 -31.43 17.34
CA THR A 208 0.32 -30.56 17.39
C THR A 208 0.74 -29.10 17.35
N THR A 209 -0.13 -28.24 16.79
CA THR A 209 0.05 -26.79 16.83
C THR A 209 -1.31 -26.10 17.04
N LEU A 210 -1.34 -25.04 17.82
CA LEU A 210 -2.53 -24.21 18.02
C LEU A 210 -3.05 -23.59 16.73
N MET A 211 -2.19 -23.40 15.72
CA MET A 211 -2.60 -22.90 14.40
C MET A 211 -3.65 -23.80 13.76
N THR A 212 -3.54 -25.14 13.92
CA THR A 212 -4.52 -26.10 13.40
C THR A 212 -5.88 -25.94 14.11
N GLU A 213 -5.88 -25.82 15.44
CA GLU A 213 -7.11 -25.62 16.20
C GLU A 213 -7.80 -24.29 15.89
N MET A 214 -7.01 -23.20 15.79
CA MET A 214 -7.50 -21.87 15.43
C MET A 214 -8.11 -21.86 14.03
N THR A 215 -7.44 -22.52 13.06
CA THR A 215 -7.94 -22.65 11.70
C THR A 215 -9.24 -23.45 11.64
N ALA A 216 -9.34 -24.55 12.41
CA ALA A 216 -10.57 -25.35 12.47
C ALA A 216 -11.74 -24.54 13.04
N LYS A 217 -11.50 -23.67 14.02
CA LYS A 217 -12.53 -22.80 14.64
C LYS A 217 -12.96 -21.65 13.71
N SER A 218 -12.04 -21.03 12.98
CA SER A 218 -12.31 -19.88 12.11
C SER A 218 -12.75 -20.26 10.70
N GLY A 219 -12.50 -21.51 10.28
CA GLY A 219 -12.77 -22.01 8.92
C GLY A 219 -11.71 -21.65 7.89
N ASN A 220 -10.71 -20.82 8.22
CA ASN A 220 -9.63 -20.42 7.30
C ASN A 220 -8.33 -20.06 8.03
N ILE A 221 -7.23 -20.12 7.30
CA ILE A 221 -5.94 -19.54 7.73
C ILE A 221 -5.95 -18.06 7.36
N SER A 222 -5.61 -17.20 8.29
CA SER A 222 -5.50 -15.74 8.09
C SER A 222 -4.09 -15.24 8.39
N GLY A 223 -3.78 -14.00 8.00
CA GLY A 223 -2.53 -13.33 8.36
C GLY A 223 -2.30 -13.17 9.88
N ARG A 224 -3.32 -13.42 10.71
CA ARG A 224 -3.22 -13.37 12.18
C ARG A 224 -2.95 -14.72 12.82
N THR A 225 -3.23 -15.83 12.13
CA THR A 225 -3.21 -17.18 12.71
C THR A 225 -1.88 -17.51 13.39
N ALA A 226 -0.74 -17.27 12.74
CA ALA A 226 0.58 -17.53 13.33
C ALA A 226 0.90 -16.58 14.49
N PHE A 227 0.54 -15.29 14.39
CA PHE A 227 0.73 -14.31 15.47
C PHE A 227 -0.09 -14.67 16.72
N ASP A 228 -1.36 -15.04 16.52
CA ASP A 228 -2.25 -15.40 17.63
C ASP A 228 -1.78 -16.71 18.31
N ALA A 229 -1.34 -17.69 17.52
CA ALA A 229 -0.75 -18.94 18.05
C ALA A 229 0.54 -18.67 18.83
N MET A 230 1.46 -17.87 18.30
CA MET A 230 2.67 -17.46 18.99
C MET A 230 2.37 -16.80 20.34
N ARG A 231 1.39 -15.87 20.40
CA ARG A 231 0.96 -15.20 21.63
C ARG A 231 0.36 -16.17 22.65
N ALA A 232 -0.25 -17.25 22.14
CA ALA A 232 -0.77 -18.33 22.99
C ALA A 232 0.32 -19.35 23.42
N GLY A 233 1.59 -19.11 23.08
CA GLY A 233 2.73 -19.95 23.49
C GLY A 233 3.05 -21.10 22.54
N ASP A 234 2.48 -21.11 21.33
CA ASP A 234 2.77 -22.14 20.31
C ASP A 234 4.16 -21.94 19.69
N ALA A 235 5.04 -22.92 19.83
CA ALA A 235 6.39 -22.88 19.29
C ALA A 235 6.40 -22.84 17.75
N ALA A 236 5.51 -23.59 17.08
CA ALA A 236 5.42 -23.62 15.64
C ALA A 236 4.91 -22.26 15.09
N GLY A 237 3.95 -21.62 15.77
CA GLY A 237 3.50 -20.28 15.46
C GLY A 237 4.64 -19.25 15.60
N LYS A 238 5.46 -19.40 16.65
CA LYS A 238 6.66 -18.55 16.83
C LYS A 238 7.67 -18.72 15.69
N GLU A 239 7.96 -19.94 15.28
CA GLU A 239 8.89 -20.22 14.16
C GLU A 239 8.41 -19.56 12.86
N VAL A 240 7.11 -19.59 12.56
CA VAL A 240 6.53 -18.91 11.39
C VAL A 240 6.73 -17.40 11.48
N VAL A 241 6.41 -16.80 12.63
CA VAL A 241 6.54 -15.36 12.83
C VAL A 241 8.00 -14.92 12.73
N ASP A 242 8.93 -15.62 13.39
CA ASP A 242 10.36 -15.29 13.36
C ASP A 242 10.90 -15.35 11.91
N THR A 243 10.53 -16.39 11.15
CA THR A 243 10.92 -16.53 9.73
C THR A 243 10.34 -15.38 8.88
N TYR A 244 9.06 -15.05 9.07
CA TYR A 244 8.43 -13.95 8.37
C TYR A 244 9.12 -12.61 8.67
N LEU A 245 9.41 -12.32 9.94
CA LEU A 245 10.08 -11.09 10.35
C LEU A 245 11.50 -10.99 9.78
N SER A 246 12.25 -12.10 9.70
CA SER A 246 13.59 -12.08 9.11
C SER A 246 13.58 -11.67 7.63
N TYR A 247 12.63 -12.16 6.84
CA TYR A 247 12.46 -11.73 5.45
C TYR A 247 11.98 -10.28 5.33
N LEU A 248 11.10 -9.85 6.24
CA LEU A 248 10.66 -8.45 6.29
C LEU A 248 11.84 -7.52 6.56
N ILE A 249 12.67 -7.84 7.56
CA ILE A 249 13.89 -7.10 7.91
C ILE A 249 14.84 -7.03 6.73
N THR A 250 15.12 -8.16 6.06
CA THR A 250 15.99 -8.19 4.88
C THR A 250 15.57 -7.19 3.80
N GLY A 251 14.28 -7.14 3.48
CA GLY A 251 13.78 -6.18 2.49
C GLY A 251 13.85 -4.73 2.97
N LEU A 252 13.53 -4.46 4.24
CA LEU A 252 13.61 -3.12 4.81
C LEU A 252 15.07 -2.61 4.85
N VAL A 253 16.02 -3.45 5.24
CA VAL A 253 17.45 -3.11 5.24
C VAL A 253 17.96 -2.82 3.81
N ASN A 254 17.52 -3.61 2.81
CA ASN A 254 17.84 -3.32 1.41
C ASN A 254 17.33 -1.93 0.99
N ILE A 255 16.10 -1.57 1.35
CA ILE A 255 15.51 -0.25 1.06
C ILE A 255 16.29 0.86 1.77
N ILE A 256 16.63 0.67 3.04
CA ILE A 256 17.44 1.63 3.80
C ILE A 256 18.78 1.83 3.11
N ASN A 257 19.50 0.77 2.77
CA ASN A 257 20.81 0.85 2.15
C ASN A 257 20.81 1.45 0.73
N ILE A 258 19.66 1.42 0.02
CA ILE A 258 19.53 2.00 -1.33
C ILE A 258 19.10 3.47 -1.26
N PHE A 259 18.10 3.81 -0.44
CA PHE A 259 17.43 5.12 -0.46
C PHE A 259 17.77 5.99 0.74
N GLN A 260 18.22 5.41 1.86
CA GLN A 260 18.49 6.10 3.12
C GLN A 260 17.38 7.10 3.49
N PRO A 261 16.10 6.69 3.53
CA PRO A 261 15.00 7.60 3.79
C PRO A 261 14.99 8.03 5.26
N GLU A 262 14.48 9.23 5.55
CA GLU A 262 14.29 9.69 6.93
C GLU A 262 13.27 8.81 7.68
N VAL A 263 12.23 8.34 6.97
CA VAL A 263 11.17 7.51 7.54
C VAL A 263 10.79 6.39 6.56
N ILE A 264 10.65 5.17 7.09
CA ILE A 264 9.87 4.11 6.45
C ILE A 264 8.56 3.95 7.22
N SER A 265 7.42 4.09 6.53
CA SER A 265 6.09 3.82 7.08
C SER A 265 5.59 2.45 6.61
N ILE A 266 5.11 1.63 7.55
CA ILE A 266 4.58 0.30 7.28
C ILE A 266 3.06 0.33 7.40
N GLY A 267 2.37 0.07 6.29
CA GLY A 267 0.91 -0.04 6.20
C GLY A 267 0.45 -1.46 5.84
N GLY A 268 -0.82 -1.60 5.52
CA GLY A 268 -1.44 -2.89 5.16
C GLY A 268 -1.84 -3.72 6.38
N GLY A 269 -2.37 -4.92 6.13
CA GLY A 269 -2.97 -5.76 7.18
C GLY A 269 -2.01 -6.17 8.30
N VAL A 270 -0.74 -6.42 7.97
CA VAL A 270 0.27 -6.82 8.96
C VAL A 270 0.66 -5.67 9.89
N SER A 271 0.54 -4.42 9.45
CA SER A 271 0.81 -3.25 10.29
C SER A 271 -0.14 -3.12 11.49
N ASN A 272 -1.25 -3.87 11.52
CA ASN A 272 -2.15 -3.93 12.68
C ASN A 272 -1.50 -4.56 13.92
N GLU A 273 -0.35 -5.22 13.78
CA GLU A 273 0.48 -5.67 14.91
C GLU A 273 1.05 -4.47 15.72
N GLY A 274 1.01 -3.26 15.14
CA GLY A 274 1.29 -2.00 15.81
C GLY A 274 2.74 -1.84 16.26
N GLN A 275 2.93 -1.17 17.40
CA GLN A 275 4.27 -0.91 17.94
C GLN A 275 5.05 -2.19 18.22
N TRP A 276 4.36 -3.29 18.58
CA TRP A 276 5.00 -4.57 18.77
C TRP A 276 5.81 -5.03 17.55
N LEU A 277 5.28 -4.81 16.33
CA LEU A 277 6.00 -5.14 15.10
C LEU A 277 7.31 -4.33 15.00
N ILE A 278 7.23 -3.03 15.24
CA ILE A 278 8.40 -2.14 15.19
C ILE A 278 9.44 -2.56 16.22
N ASP A 279 9.03 -2.80 17.48
CA ASP A 279 9.92 -3.21 18.58
C ASP A 279 10.65 -4.54 18.27
N LYS A 280 10.02 -5.43 17.48
CA LYS A 280 10.59 -6.72 17.09
C LYS A 280 11.58 -6.62 15.93
N ILE A 281 11.34 -5.75 14.96
CA ILE A 281 12.20 -5.66 13.77
C ILE A 281 13.33 -4.63 13.92
N TYR A 282 13.15 -3.60 14.73
CA TYR A 282 14.10 -2.48 14.80
C TYR A 282 15.50 -2.88 15.27
N PRO A 283 15.69 -3.75 16.29
CA PRO A 283 17.03 -4.16 16.72
C PRO A 283 17.86 -4.78 15.60
N ASP A 284 17.27 -5.69 14.83
CA ASP A 284 17.95 -6.37 13.74
C ASP A 284 18.18 -5.42 12.53
N ILE A 285 17.25 -4.47 12.27
CA ILE A 285 17.46 -3.41 11.28
C ILE A 285 18.63 -2.53 11.69
N HIS A 286 18.67 -2.11 12.96
CA HIS A 286 19.77 -1.32 13.51
C HIS A 286 21.12 -2.02 13.32
N GLU A 287 21.20 -3.32 13.58
CA GLU A 287 22.44 -4.09 13.43
C GLU A 287 22.89 -4.26 11.96
N GLN A 288 21.92 -4.36 11.03
CA GLN A 288 22.20 -4.74 9.64
C GLN A 288 22.28 -3.55 8.67
N GLN A 289 21.81 -2.36 9.04
CA GLN A 289 21.89 -1.19 8.16
C GLN A 289 23.31 -0.63 8.10
N TYR A 290 23.74 -0.21 6.91
CA TYR A 290 25.05 0.40 6.75
C TYR A 290 25.13 1.76 7.45
N GLY A 291 26.18 1.98 8.22
CA GLY A 291 26.39 3.24 8.95
C GLY A 291 25.63 3.36 10.28
N SER A 292 25.05 2.27 10.78
CA SER A 292 24.38 2.21 12.08
C SER A 292 25.28 2.75 13.20
N GLY A 293 24.70 3.60 14.07
CA GLY A 293 25.43 4.25 15.18
C GLY A 293 26.47 5.30 14.76
N ILE A 294 26.62 5.58 13.46
CA ILE A 294 27.58 6.58 12.95
C ILE A 294 26.85 7.80 12.37
N VAL A 295 25.74 7.56 11.67
CA VAL A 295 24.91 8.62 11.08
C VAL A 295 23.48 8.53 11.61
N ASP A 296 22.66 9.55 11.34
CA ASP A 296 21.23 9.51 11.66
C ASP A 296 20.55 8.33 10.98
N GLU A 297 19.76 7.58 11.73
CA GLU A 297 19.14 6.35 11.26
C GLU A 297 17.71 6.58 10.73
N THR A 298 17.34 5.77 9.77
CA THR A 298 15.96 5.70 9.26
C THR A 298 15.00 5.32 10.39
N LYS A 299 13.93 6.12 10.57
CA LYS A 299 12.88 5.84 11.54
C LYS A 299 11.84 4.92 10.93
N ILE A 300 11.56 3.81 11.60
CA ILE A 300 10.48 2.90 11.18
C ILE A 300 9.21 3.25 11.95
N ARG A 301 8.10 3.46 11.24
CA ARG A 301 6.81 3.86 11.82
C ARG A 301 5.66 3.04 11.24
N ILE A 302 4.58 2.91 11.99
CA ILE A 302 3.31 2.41 11.46
C ILE A 302 2.62 3.54 10.71
N ALA A 303 2.11 3.25 9.51
CA ALA A 303 1.32 4.18 8.71
C ALA A 303 0.10 4.67 9.49
N GLN A 304 -0.18 5.98 9.43
CA GLN A 304 -1.21 6.61 10.27
C GLN A 304 -2.55 6.75 9.56
N LEU A 305 -2.55 6.95 8.26
CA LEU A 305 -3.76 7.23 7.49
C LEU A 305 -4.56 5.96 7.15
N LYS A 306 -3.97 4.79 7.30
CA LYS A 306 -4.63 3.48 7.07
C LYS A 306 -5.31 3.43 5.68
N ASN A 307 -6.59 3.05 5.64
CA ASN A 307 -7.37 2.95 4.41
C ASN A 307 -7.71 4.32 3.76
N ASP A 308 -7.39 5.42 4.41
CA ASP A 308 -7.62 6.76 3.87
C ASP A 308 -6.38 7.34 3.18
N ALA A 309 -5.24 6.63 3.26
CA ALA A 309 -3.98 7.08 2.67
C ALA A 309 -4.09 7.32 1.15
N GLY A 310 -4.73 6.39 0.41
CA GLY A 310 -4.97 6.55 -1.03
C GLY A 310 -5.82 7.76 -1.36
N ILE A 311 -6.90 7.99 -0.61
CA ILE A 311 -7.81 9.13 -0.83
C ILE A 311 -7.11 10.46 -0.51
N ILE A 312 -6.45 10.55 0.66
CA ILE A 312 -5.76 11.79 1.07
C ILE A 312 -4.60 12.07 0.12
N GLY A 313 -3.79 11.06 -0.19
CA GLY A 313 -2.67 11.19 -1.12
C GLY A 313 -3.12 11.60 -2.51
N ALA A 314 -4.16 10.96 -3.06
CA ALA A 314 -4.75 11.36 -4.34
C ALA A 314 -5.20 12.83 -4.31
N ALA A 315 -5.94 13.26 -3.28
CA ALA A 315 -6.42 14.63 -3.19
C ALA A 315 -5.30 15.69 -3.29
N VAL A 316 -4.09 15.36 -2.86
CA VAL A 316 -2.95 16.29 -2.81
C VAL A 316 -1.90 16.08 -3.92
N LEU A 317 -2.18 15.26 -4.95
CA LEU A 317 -1.26 15.02 -6.08
C LEU A 317 -0.90 16.30 -6.86
N GLY A 318 -1.69 17.33 -6.79
CA GLY A 318 -1.45 18.59 -7.50
C GLY A 318 -0.79 19.70 -6.67
N MET A 319 -0.21 19.35 -5.52
CA MET A 319 0.41 20.32 -4.60
C MET A 319 1.90 20.47 -4.88
#